data_19e9a98ba01874dc06b4280c20fd591d
#
_entry.id   19e9a98ba01874dc06b4280c20fd591d
#
_cell.length_a   1.000
_cell.length_b   1.000
_cell.length_c   1.000
_cell.angle_alpha   90.00
_cell.angle_beta   90.00
_cell.angle_gamma   90.00
#
_symmetry.space_group_name_H-M   'P 1'
#
loop_
_entity.id
_entity.type
_entity.pdbx_description
1 polymer ?
#
loop_
_entity_poly.entity_id
_entity_poly.type
_entity_poly.pdbx_seq_one_letter_code
_entity_poly.pdbx_strand_id
1 'polypeptide(L)'
;MDIESSEIGYLGYWDSESYGLTWKVRGFCEDKSNPEVFDDVNVYGNVYDSDIHHMNFGLYTYGHQQGDWRRNKMHDNSGYGFDPHDDSDFLTIHDNEVYNNGYHGIIASKRCNGVSIQGNEVYGGAETSAGIFLHRSSDDAIVKGNYVHDNGDAGLAMLESFNADVSENTFENNKYGVRFSVGCADNVFSNNTISNNSEYNAYSYLGSDEPDVVSSGRSQNNVFSQNSFSGAEETIKIKEADGTQFLDNIFEVGDADGLVVRFDNATENLMQGNTGLDDGEFELKVDNDACFDGDSDSGYEPVC
;
A
#
# COMPACT_ATOMS: atom_id res chain seq x y z
N MET A 1 -13.79 12.77 -20.63
CA MET A 1 -14.66 11.73 -21.27
C MET A 1 -15.04 10.77 -20.16
N ASP A 2 -16.32 10.50 -20.00
CA ASP A 2 -16.78 9.58 -18.97
C ASP A 2 -17.21 8.26 -19.60
N ILE A 3 -17.03 7.18 -18.83
CA ILE A 3 -17.46 5.83 -19.16
C ILE A 3 -18.45 5.41 -18.07
N GLU A 4 -19.63 5.02 -18.47
CA GLU A 4 -20.69 4.65 -17.54
C GLU A 4 -21.44 3.42 -18.05
N SER A 5 -21.76 2.51 -17.11
CA SER A 5 -22.60 1.34 -17.35
C SER A 5 -22.19 0.55 -18.61
N SER A 6 -20.89 0.31 -18.73
CA SER A 6 -20.28 -0.28 -19.93
C SER A 6 -19.55 -1.58 -19.59
N GLU A 7 -19.55 -2.51 -20.53
CA GLU A 7 -18.66 -3.68 -20.53
C GLU A 7 -17.53 -3.45 -21.53
N ILE A 8 -16.28 -3.48 -21.06
CA ILE A 8 -15.08 -3.21 -21.86
C ILE A 8 -14.07 -4.34 -21.64
N GLY A 9 -13.73 -5.06 -22.68
CA GLY A 9 -12.79 -6.16 -22.54
C GLY A 9 -11.98 -6.43 -23.80
N TYR A 10 -10.94 -7.26 -23.63
CA TYR A 10 -10.10 -7.77 -24.71
C TYR A 10 -9.31 -6.70 -25.48
N LEU A 11 -8.94 -5.61 -24.80
CA LEU A 11 -8.13 -4.53 -25.36
C LEU A 11 -6.70 -4.57 -24.81
N GLY A 12 -5.80 -4.01 -25.60
CA GLY A 12 -4.40 -3.93 -25.24
C GLY A 12 -3.61 -5.17 -25.66
N TYR A 13 -2.31 -5.01 -25.60
CA TYR A 13 -1.34 -6.02 -26.02
C TYR A 13 -0.05 -5.81 -25.21
N TRP A 14 0.64 -6.88 -24.87
CA TRP A 14 1.81 -6.84 -23.99
C TRP A 14 3.01 -6.02 -24.51
N ASP A 15 3.01 -5.56 -25.74
CA ASP A 15 4.11 -4.84 -26.35
C ASP A 15 3.71 -3.41 -26.76
N SER A 16 4.69 -2.52 -26.84
CA SER A 16 4.58 -1.18 -27.42
C SER A 16 3.57 -0.25 -26.73
N GLU A 17 3.49 -0.28 -25.42
CA GLU A 17 2.57 0.58 -24.64
C GLU A 17 1.08 0.44 -25.06
N SER A 18 0.67 -0.73 -25.49
CA SER A 18 -0.72 -1.04 -25.81
C SER A 18 -1.45 -1.55 -24.57
N TYR A 19 -1.67 -0.67 -23.60
CA TYR A 19 -2.13 -1.04 -22.26
C TYR A 19 -3.56 -1.58 -22.21
N GLY A 20 -4.47 -1.04 -22.99
CA GLY A 20 -5.89 -1.33 -22.94
C GLY A 20 -6.69 -0.03 -22.90
N LEU A 21 -7.55 0.16 -21.91
CA LEU A 21 -8.22 1.44 -21.70
C LEU A 21 -7.20 2.45 -21.17
N THR A 22 -7.03 3.56 -21.90
CA THR A 22 -5.94 4.50 -21.60
C THR A 22 -6.36 5.96 -21.73
N TRP A 23 -6.10 6.75 -20.71
CA TRP A 23 -6.11 8.21 -20.76
C TRP A 23 -4.69 8.72 -20.55
N LYS A 24 -4.09 9.25 -21.60
CA LYS A 24 -2.68 9.63 -21.59
C LYS A 24 -2.48 11.02 -22.19
N VAL A 25 -1.81 11.90 -21.46
CA VAL A 25 -1.26 13.13 -22.04
C VAL A 25 -0.18 12.75 -23.04
N ARG A 26 -0.26 13.31 -24.25
CA ARG A 26 0.79 13.19 -25.24
C ARG A 26 1.41 14.56 -25.49
N GLY A 27 2.65 14.73 -25.11
CA GLY A 27 3.43 15.93 -25.35
C GLY A 27 4.85 15.74 -24.84
N PHE A 28 5.79 16.43 -25.41
CA PHE A 28 7.13 16.56 -24.84
C PHE A 28 7.12 17.81 -23.95
N CYS A 29 7.16 17.61 -22.65
CA CYS A 29 7.60 18.63 -21.73
C CYS A 29 9.06 18.35 -21.38
N GLU A 30 9.95 19.29 -21.69
CA GLU A 30 11.36 19.16 -21.37
C GLU A 30 11.61 19.27 -19.86
N ASP A 31 10.71 19.92 -19.15
CA ASP A 31 10.76 20.10 -17.71
C ASP A 31 9.56 19.39 -17.01
N LYS A 32 9.71 18.09 -16.80
CA LYS A 32 8.74 17.29 -16.04
C LYS A 32 8.82 17.56 -14.53
N SER A 33 9.82 18.30 -14.08
CA SER A 33 9.97 18.67 -12.67
C SER A 33 9.08 19.86 -12.25
N ASN A 34 8.46 20.53 -13.23
CA ASN A 34 7.50 21.59 -12.95
C ASN A 34 6.10 20.98 -12.74
N PRO A 35 5.60 20.88 -11.50
CA PRO A 35 4.27 20.32 -11.24
C PRO A 35 3.13 21.13 -11.88
N GLU A 36 3.34 22.43 -12.15
CA GLU A 36 2.34 23.29 -12.80
C GLU A 36 2.09 22.93 -14.27
N VAL A 37 2.93 22.10 -14.88
CA VAL A 37 2.73 21.64 -16.27
C VAL A 37 1.40 20.90 -16.43
N PHE A 38 1.02 20.11 -15.44
CA PHE A 38 -0.22 19.32 -15.49
C PHE A 38 -1.47 20.12 -15.14
N ASP A 39 -1.35 21.35 -14.66
CA ASP A 39 -2.48 22.27 -14.54
C ASP A 39 -3.01 22.67 -15.91
N ASP A 40 -2.12 22.82 -16.89
CA ASP A 40 -2.45 23.25 -18.24
C ASP A 40 -2.51 22.09 -19.25
N VAL A 41 -1.76 21.00 -19.02
CA VAL A 41 -1.63 19.86 -19.95
C VAL A 41 -1.99 18.56 -19.24
N ASN A 42 -3.28 18.24 -19.22
CA ASN A 42 -3.81 17.09 -18.48
C ASN A 42 -4.94 16.38 -19.23
N VAL A 43 -5.39 15.27 -18.67
CA VAL A 43 -6.61 14.58 -19.11
C VAL A 43 -7.57 14.43 -17.94
N TYR A 44 -8.85 14.44 -18.23
CA TYR A 44 -9.93 14.20 -17.28
C TYR A 44 -10.83 13.08 -17.79
N GLY A 45 -11.35 12.27 -16.89
CA GLY A 45 -12.33 11.24 -17.20
C GLY A 45 -12.74 10.44 -15.99
N ASN A 46 -13.97 9.98 -16.00
CA ASN A 46 -14.56 9.20 -14.92
C ASN A 46 -15.00 7.83 -15.43
N VAL A 47 -15.00 6.83 -14.53
CA VAL A 47 -15.50 5.48 -14.84
C VAL A 47 -16.46 5.05 -13.74
N TYR A 48 -17.69 4.78 -14.13
CA TYR A 48 -18.75 4.38 -13.22
C TYR A 48 -19.47 3.12 -13.65
N ASP A 49 -19.85 2.30 -12.66
CA ASP A 49 -20.80 1.21 -12.86
C ASP A 49 -20.47 0.32 -14.07
N SER A 50 -19.18 0.11 -14.33
CA SER A 50 -18.67 -0.55 -15.53
C SER A 50 -17.93 -1.84 -15.19
N ASP A 51 -17.91 -2.77 -16.16
CA ASP A 51 -17.20 -4.03 -16.10
C ASP A 51 -16.01 -3.98 -17.07
N ILE A 52 -14.77 -4.04 -16.53
CA ILE A 52 -13.52 -3.90 -17.30
C ILE A 52 -12.66 -5.13 -17.06
N HIS A 53 -12.46 -5.92 -18.10
CA HIS A 53 -11.86 -7.24 -17.94
C HIS A 53 -11.07 -7.73 -19.15
N HIS A 54 -10.21 -8.74 -18.94
CA HIS A 54 -9.42 -9.40 -19.99
C HIS A 54 -8.61 -8.42 -20.84
N MET A 55 -8.16 -7.35 -20.22
CA MET A 55 -7.30 -6.34 -20.81
C MET A 55 -5.83 -6.72 -20.67
N ASN A 56 -4.95 -6.04 -21.39
CA ASN A 56 -3.53 -6.09 -21.02
C ASN A 56 -3.33 -5.39 -19.66
N PHE A 57 -3.66 -4.10 -19.53
CA PHE A 57 -3.90 -3.40 -18.27
C PHE A 57 -5.36 -2.93 -18.26
N GLY A 58 -6.00 -2.96 -17.11
CA GLY A 58 -7.41 -2.58 -17.02
C GLY A 58 -7.63 -1.12 -17.37
N LEU A 59 -7.15 -0.21 -16.55
CA LEU A 59 -7.20 1.24 -16.81
C LEU A 59 -5.86 1.86 -16.48
N TYR A 60 -5.15 2.34 -17.51
CA TYR A 60 -3.88 3.06 -17.40
C TYR A 60 -4.07 4.55 -17.61
N THR A 61 -3.44 5.38 -16.80
CA THR A 61 -3.46 6.82 -17.01
C THR A 61 -2.05 7.44 -16.94
N TYR A 62 -1.92 8.63 -17.53
CA TYR A 62 -0.72 9.47 -17.45
C TYR A 62 -1.13 10.93 -17.47
N GLY A 63 -0.79 11.71 -16.44
CA GLY A 63 -1.19 13.10 -16.29
C GLY A 63 -2.71 13.28 -16.14
N HIS A 64 -3.40 12.30 -15.58
CA HIS A 64 -4.84 12.35 -15.36
C HIS A 64 -5.14 13.10 -14.06
N GLN A 65 -6.06 14.04 -14.12
CA GLN A 65 -6.38 14.86 -12.97
C GLN A 65 -7.83 14.66 -12.49
N GLN A 66 -8.00 14.55 -11.16
CA GLN A 66 -9.31 14.60 -10.47
C GLN A 66 -10.35 13.57 -10.97
N GLY A 67 -9.95 12.38 -11.39
CA GLY A 67 -10.85 11.32 -11.83
C GLY A 67 -11.63 10.70 -10.68
N ASP A 68 -12.89 10.32 -10.95
CA ASP A 68 -13.75 9.57 -10.04
C ASP A 68 -14.08 8.21 -10.67
N TRP A 69 -13.56 7.13 -10.07
CA TRP A 69 -13.69 5.76 -10.60
C TRP A 69 -14.35 4.89 -9.53
N ARG A 70 -15.63 4.60 -9.74
CA ARG A 70 -16.44 3.97 -8.69
C ARG A 70 -17.41 2.92 -9.18
N ARG A 71 -17.69 1.97 -8.30
CA ARG A 71 -18.65 0.87 -8.49
C ARG A 71 -18.39 0.09 -9.79
N ASN A 72 -17.11 -0.07 -10.12
CA ASN A 72 -16.67 -0.85 -11.26
C ASN A 72 -16.26 -2.26 -10.82
N LYS A 73 -16.33 -3.19 -11.77
CA LYS A 73 -15.59 -4.45 -11.70
C LYS A 73 -14.34 -4.33 -12.56
N MET A 74 -13.19 -4.65 -11.98
CA MET A 74 -11.91 -4.58 -12.66
C MET A 74 -11.18 -5.92 -12.49
N HIS A 75 -11.23 -6.80 -13.49
CA HIS A 75 -10.83 -8.19 -13.25
C HIS A 75 -10.25 -8.92 -14.46
N ASP A 76 -9.54 -10.03 -14.15
CA ASP A 76 -8.96 -10.95 -15.15
C ASP A 76 -8.08 -10.24 -16.19
N ASN A 77 -7.46 -9.12 -15.82
CA ASN A 77 -6.51 -8.42 -16.68
C ASN A 77 -5.13 -9.08 -16.59
N SER A 78 -4.39 -9.12 -17.69
CA SER A 78 -3.07 -9.73 -17.72
C SER A 78 -2.02 -8.98 -16.93
N GLY A 79 -2.21 -7.68 -16.77
CA GLY A 79 -1.39 -6.76 -15.98
C GLY A 79 -2.15 -6.21 -14.78
N TYR A 80 -2.04 -4.92 -14.56
CA TYR A 80 -2.70 -4.21 -13.46
C TYR A 80 -4.22 -4.07 -13.65
N GLY A 81 -4.94 -3.91 -12.54
CA GLY A 81 -6.33 -3.48 -12.57
C GLY A 81 -6.43 -1.98 -12.86
N PHE A 82 -6.43 -1.14 -11.83
CA PHE A 82 -6.31 0.32 -11.96
C PHE A 82 -4.84 0.73 -11.85
N ASP A 83 -4.36 1.47 -12.83
CA ASP A 83 -2.97 1.92 -12.93
C ASP A 83 -2.89 3.42 -13.24
N PRO A 84 -3.29 4.31 -12.28
CA PRO A 84 -2.85 5.69 -12.35
C PRO A 84 -1.32 5.75 -12.29
N HIS A 85 -0.75 6.43 -13.29
CA HIS A 85 0.69 6.45 -13.49
C HIS A 85 1.17 7.85 -13.86
N ASP A 86 2.40 8.16 -13.54
CA ASP A 86 3.10 9.42 -13.84
C ASP A 86 2.19 10.66 -13.76
N ASP A 87 2.24 11.35 -12.62
CA ASP A 87 1.56 12.63 -12.42
C ASP A 87 0.02 12.57 -12.61
N SER A 88 -0.58 11.43 -12.23
CA SER A 88 -2.04 11.27 -12.21
C SER A 88 -2.54 11.56 -10.79
N ASP A 89 -2.97 12.82 -10.56
CA ASP A 89 -3.18 13.35 -9.21
C ASP A 89 -4.66 13.47 -8.82
N PHE A 90 -4.91 13.44 -7.52
CA PHE A 90 -6.22 13.69 -6.89
C PHE A 90 -7.33 12.78 -7.43
N LEU A 91 -6.98 11.55 -7.80
CA LEU A 91 -7.95 10.56 -8.22
C LEU A 91 -8.70 9.98 -7.02
N THR A 92 -9.97 9.69 -7.20
CA THR A 92 -10.77 8.94 -6.23
C THR A 92 -11.17 7.60 -6.84
N ILE A 93 -10.69 6.51 -6.24
CA ILE A 93 -10.96 5.13 -6.66
C ILE A 93 -11.74 4.48 -5.53
N HIS A 94 -13.06 4.31 -5.69
CA HIS A 94 -13.87 3.87 -4.56
C HIS A 94 -15.03 2.95 -4.89
N ASP A 95 -15.40 2.13 -3.93
CA ASP A 95 -16.51 1.19 -4.02
C ASP A 95 -16.39 0.24 -5.24
N ASN A 96 -15.16 -0.12 -5.64
CA ASN A 96 -14.92 -1.04 -6.74
C ASN A 96 -14.66 -2.46 -6.23
N GLU A 97 -14.94 -3.45 -7.08
CA GLU A 97 -14.54 -4.85 -6.94
C GLU A 97 -13.38 -5.12 -7.91
N VAL A 98 -12.17 -5.43 -7.37
CA VAL A 98 -10.94 -5.55 -8.16
C VAL A 98 -10.33 -6.93 -7.89
N TYR A 99 -10.27 -7.82 -8.89
CA TYR A 99 -9.86 -9.19 -8.62
C TYR A 99 -9.20 -9.91 -9.80
N ASN A 100 -8.42 -10.94 -9.47
CA ASN A 100 -7.78 -11.84 -10.44
C ASN A 100 -6.91 -11.11 -11.48
N ASN A 101 -6.29 -9.99 -11.14
CA ASN A 101 -5.38 -9.31 -12.05
C ASN A 101 -3.98 -9.93 -12.00
N GLY A 102 -3.28 -9.95 -13.11
CA GLY A 102 -1.98 -10.60 -13.25
C GLY A 102 -0.83 -9.87 -12.53
N TYR A 103 -1.02 -8.57 -12.25
CA TYR A 103 -0.18 -7.75 -11.38
C TYR A 103 -1.04 -7.11 -10.29
N HIS A 104 -0.66 -5.95 -9.76
CA HIS A 104 -1.36 -5.30 -8.65
C HIS A 104 -2.81 -4.95 -8.99
N GLY A 105 -3.69 -5.06 -8.01
CA GLY A 105 -5.09 -4.70 -8.17
C GLY A 105 -5.27 -3.21 -8.44
N ILE A 106 -4.76 -2.36 -7.55
CA ILE A 106 -4.74 -0.90 -7.67
C ILE A 106 -3.31 -0.43 -7.42
N ILE A 107 -2.70 0.25 -8.39
CA ILE A 107 -1.37 0.83 -8.21
C ILE A 107 -1.38 2.32 -8.54
N ALA A 108 -1.00 3.17 -7.60
CA ALA A 108 -0.66 4.57 -7.85
C ALA A 108 0.85 4.65 -8.06
N SER A 109 1.29 4.99 -9.27
CA SER A 109 2.70 4.85 -9.66
C SER A 109 3.32 6.13 -10.17
N LYS A 110 4.39 6.54 -9.54
CA LYS A 110 5.23 7.68 -9.93
C LYS A 110 4.53 9.04 -9.87
N ARG A 111 4.60 9.67 -8.72
CA ARG A 111 4.09 11.02 -8.47
C ARG A 111 2.58 11.15 -8.68
N CYS A 112 1.83 10.13 -8.27
CA CYS A 112 0.38 10.19 -8.22
C CYS A 112 -0.04 10.71 -6.84
N ASN A 113 -0.05 12.03 -6.66
CA ASN A 113 -0.27 12.66 -5.37
C ASN A 113 -1.74 12.82 -5.00
N GLY A 114 -2.06 12.72 -3.73
CA GLY A 114 -3.41 12.94 -3.21
C GLY A 114 -4.44 11.94 -3.75
N VAL A 115 -4.00 10.74 -4.16
CA VAL A 115 -4.92 9.69 -4.60
C VAL A 115 -5.71 9.16 -3.41
N SER A 116 -7.02 9.02 -3.58
CA SER A 116 -7.95 8.50 -2.58
C SER A 116 -8.50 7.14 -2.99
N ILE A 117 -8.14 6.07 -2.26
CA ILE A 117 -8.55 4.68 -2.51
C ILE A 117 -9.45 4.25 -1.35
N GLN A 118 -10.77 4.15 -1.58
CA GLN A 118 -11.72 3.98 -0.47
C GLN A 118 -12.79 2.92 -0.74
N GLY A 119 -13.09 2.11 0.28
CA GLY A 119 -14.22 1.17 0.23
C GLY A 119 -14.15 0.14 -0.90
N ASN A 120 -12.95 -0.16 -1.41
CA ASN A 120 -12.80 -1.16 -2.46
C ASN A 120 -12.63 -2.56 -1.84
N GLU A 121 -13.08 -3.59 -2.56
CA GLU A 121 -12.72 -4.97 -2.32
C GLU A 121 -11.67 -5.39 -3.35
N VAL A 122 -10.48 -5.84 -2.88
CA VAL A 122 -9.33 -6.14 -3.76
C VAL A 122 -8.74 -7.49 -3.42
N TYR A 123 -8.80 -8.47 -4.35
CA TYR A 123 -8.41 -9.84 -4.04
C TYR A 123 -7.95 -10.67 -5.24
N GLY A 124 -7.36 -11.83 -4.94
CA GLY A 124 -7.00 -12.83 -5.95
C GLY A 124 -5.86 -12.40 -6.87
N GLY A 125 -5.02 -11.45 -6.46
CA GLY A 125 -3.83 -11.06 -7.22
C GLY A 125 -2.80 -12.19 -7.32
N ALA A 126 -2.02 -12.22 -8.39
CA ALA A 126 -0.99 -13.23 -8.63
C ALA A 126 0.09 -13.27 -7.52
N GLU A 127 0.93 -14.31 -7.50
CA GLU A 127 1.91 -14.61 -6.44
C GLU A 127 2.80 -13.43 -6.02
N THR A 128 3.11 -12.51 -6.92
CA THR A 128 3.95 -11.33 -6.64
C THR A 128 3.16 -10.01 -6.62
N SER A 129 1.85 -10.09 -6.55
CA SER A 129 0.96 -8.95 -6.70
C SER A 129 0.41 -8.49 -5.36
N ALA A 130 0.57 -7.20 -5.07
CA ALA A 130 -0.14 -6.55 -3.97
C ALA A 130 -1.58 -6.19 -4.39
N GLY A 131 -2.48 -6.18 -3.42
CA GLY A 131 -3.82 -5.67 -3.65
C GLY A 131 -3.79 -4.18 -4.00
N ILE A 132 -3.19 -3.37 -3.12
CA ILE A 132 -2.98 -1.93 -3.32
C ILE A 132 -1.47 -1.64 -3.28
N PHE A 133 -0.98 -0.78 -4.17
CA PHE A 133 0.42 -0.37 -4.19
C PHE A 133 0.57 1.15 -4.38
N LEU A 134 1.21 1.82 -3.43
CA LEU A 134 1.67 3.21 -3.55
C LEU A 134 3.16 3.18 -3.93
N HIS A 135 3.48 3.67 -5.12
CA HIS A 135 4.79 3.45 -5.71
C HIS A 135 5.43 4.74 -6.20
N ARG A 136 6.61 5.04 -5.70
CA ARG A 136 7.50 6.16 -6.09
C ARG A 136 6.81 7.52 -6.06
N SER A 137 6.88 8.16 -4.90
CA SER A 137 6.33 9.50 -4.66
C SER A 137 4.84 9.60 -5.02
N SER A 138 4.06 8.56 -4.64
CA SER A 138 2.60 8.66 -4.62
C SER A 138 2.19 9.14 -3.23
N ASP A 139 2.42 10.45 -3.01
CA ASP A 139 2.39 11.08 -1.70
C ASP A 139 1.00 11.59 -1.32
N ASP A 140 0.80 11.85 -0.03
CA ASP A 140 -0.46 12.36 0.53
C ASP A 140 -1.68 11.48 0.17
N ALA A 141 -1.46 10.17 -0.03
CA ALA A 141 -2.52 9.25 -0.39
C ALA A 141 -3.46 8.94 0.79
N ILE A 142 -4.74 8.76 0.50
CA ILE A 142 -5.74 8.28 1.47
C ILE A 142 -6.15 6.86 1.07
N VAL A 143 -5.86 5.87 1.93
CA VAL A 143 -6.28 4.47 1.76
C VAL A 143 -7.21 4.13 2.91
N LYS A 144 -8.53 4.09 2.65
CA LYS A 144 -9.51 4.03 3.73
C LYS A 144 -10.64 3.03 3.50
N GLY A 145 -10.93 2.22 4.53
CA GLY A 145 -12.11 1.35 4.55
C GLY A 145 -12.12 0.28 3.47
N ASN A 146 -10.95 -0.11 2.94
CA ASN A 146 -10.85 -1.15 1.92
C ASN A 146 -10.80 -2.54 2.57
N TYR A 147 -11.33 -3.54 1.87
CA TYR A 147 -11.16 -4.94 2.18
C TYR A 147 -10.21 -5.56 1.17
N VAL A 148 -8.99 -5.88 1.61
CA VAL A 148 -7.89 -6.33 0.73
C VAL A 148 -7.39 -7.69 1.21
N HIS A 149 -7.67 -8.74 0.44
CA HIS A 149 -7.45 -10.11 0.89
C HIS A 149 -7.05 -11.09 -0.21
N ASP A 150 -6.47 -12.20 0.20
CA ASP A 150 -6.12 -13.32 -0.71
C ASP A 150 -5.23 -12.88 -1.90
N ASN A 151 -4.35 -11.89 -1.70
CA ASN A 151 -3.37 -11.49 -2.70
C ASN A 151 -2.03 -12.20 -2.47
N GLY A 152 -1.32 -12.50 -3.55
CA GLY A 152 -0.10 -13.31 -3.46
C GLY A 152 1.11 -12.59 -2.83
N ASP A 153 1.11 -11.26 -2.73
CA ASP A 153 2.13 -10.48 -2.01
C ASP A 153 1.47 -9.69 -0.86
N ALA A 154 1.44 -8.40 -0.87
CA ALA A 154 0.92 -7.59 0.23
C ALA A 154 -0.55 -7.18 0.03
N GLY A 155 -1.28 -7.02 1.13
CA GLY A 155 -2.53 -6.27 1.10
C GLY A 155 -2.28 -4.83 0.64
N LEU A 156 -1.38 -4.13 1.34
CA LEU A 156 -0.86 -2.82 0.93
C LEU A 156 0.67 -2.88 0.82
N ALA A 157 1.21 -2.60 -0.36
CA ALA A 157 2.62 -2.34 -0.57
C ALA A 157 2.87 -0.84 -0.73
N MET A 158 4.02 -0.37 -0.21
CA MET A 158 4.49 1.00 -0.37
C MET A 158 5.97 1.00 -0.71
N LEU A 159 6.36 1.83 -1.67
CA LEU A 159 7.74 2.03 -2.06
C LEU A 159 7.96 3.52 -2.27
N GLU A 160 8.85 4.13 -1.46
CA GLU A 160 9.22 5.54 -1.55
C GLU A 160 7.99 6.47 -1.69
N SER A 161 7.03 6.35 -0.76
CA SER A 161 5.81 7.15 -0.70
C SER A 161 5.63 7.72 0.70
N PHE A 162 5.13 8.95 0.79
CA PHE A 162 5.18 9.77 1.99
C PHE A 162 3.80 10.29 2.40
N ASN A 163 3.63 10.55 3.68
CA ASN A 163 2.45 11.21 4.26
C ASN A 163 1.10 10.52 3.97
N ALA A 164 1.08 9.23 3.73
CA ALA A 164 -0.18 8.52 3.49
C ALA A 164 -0.99 8.35 4.79
N ASP A 165 -2.30 8.53 4.69
CA ASP A 165 -3.30 8.13 5.71
C ASP A 165 -3.91 6.79 5.31
N VAL A 166 -3.56 5.74 6.07
CA VAL A 166 -4.05 4.38 5.86
C VAL A 166 -4.94 3.99 7.03
N SER A 167 -6.25 4.10 6.86
CA SER A 167 -7.17 3.98 7.98
C SER A 167 -8.39 3.09 7.73
N GLU A 168 -8.86 2.41 8.78
CA GLU A 168 -10.10 1.62 8.77
C GLU A 168 -10.12 0.50 7.71
N ASN A 169 -8.96 0.02 7.24
CA ASN A 169 -8.87 -1.07 6.27
C ASN A 169 -8.82 -2.44 6.95
N THR A 170 -9.18 -3.47 6.21
CA THR A 170 -8.91 -4.87 6.54
C THR A 170 -7.92 -5.45 5.53
N PHE A 171 -6.76 -5.90 6.02
CA PHE A 171 -5.72 -6.59 5.25
C PHE A 171 -5.57 -8.00 5.79
N GLU A 172 -6.15 -8.99 5.11
CA GLU A 172 -6.12 -10.37 5.61
C GLU A 172 -5.80 -11.41 4.55
N ASN A 173 -5.26 -12.55 4.98
CA ASN A 173 -4.96 -13.69 4.12
C ASN A 173 -4.04 -13.35 2.93
N ASN A 174 -3.23 -12.31 3.01
CA ASN A 174 -2.19 -12.00 2.04
C ASN A 174 -0.87 -12.65 2.50
N LYS A 175 0.18 -12.49 1.74
CA LYS A 175 1.53 -12.83 2.22
C LYS A 175 1.98 -11.85 3.31
N TYR A 176 1.83 -10.56 3.06
CA TYR A 176 2.04 -9.47 4.00
C TYR A 176 0.76 -8.65 4.15
N GLY A 177 0.43 -8.23 5.36
CA GLY A 177 -0.65 -7.27 5.55
C GLY A 177 -0.29 -5.91 4.95
N VAL A 178 0.73 -5.27 5.54
CA VAL A 178 1.33 -4.02 5.07
C VAL A 178 2.83 -4.22 4.88
N ARG A 179 3.36 -3.82 3.73
CA ARG A 179 4.79 -3.89 3.42
C ARG A 179 5.30 -2.56 2.86
N PHE A 180 6.40 -2.03 3.41
CA PHE A 180 6.96 -0.75 2.95
C PHE A 180 8.49 -0.79 2.87
N SER A 181 9.04 -0.04 1.93
CA SER A 181 10.47 -0.06 1.61
C SER A 181 10.94 1.21 0.89
N VAL A 182 12.24 1.30 0.66
CA VAL A 182 12.89 2.37 -0.13
C VAL A 182 12.56 3.76 0.42
N GLY A 183 12.69 3.91 1.75
CA GLY A 183 12.60 5.23 2.38
C GLY A 183 11.18 5.78 2.55
N CYS A 184 10.14 4.93 2.59
CA CYS A 184 8.78 5.38 2.96
C CYS A 184 8.80 6.10 4.31
N ALA A 185 8.23 7.31 4.39
CA ALA A 185 8.27 8.08 5.62
C ALA A 185 6.98 8.84 5.94
N ASP A 186 6.82 9.09 7.26
CA ASP A 186 5.75 9.92 7.81
C ASP A 186 4.33 9.42 7.48
N ASN A 187 4.19 8.10 7.24
CA ASN A 187 2.89 7.48 6.96
C ASN A 187 2.20 7.07 8.26
N VAL A 188 0.89 7.20 8.30
CA VAL A 188 0.05 6.86 9.45
C VAL A 188 -0.89 5.70 9.09
N PHE A 189 -0.78 4.61 9.85
CA PHE A 189 -1.64 3.44 9.77
C PHE A 189 -2.52 3.42 11.03
N SER A 190 -3.83 3.63 10.90
CA SER A 190 -4.70 3.75 12.07
C SER A 190 -6.01 2.96 11.95
N ASN A 191 -6.43 2.35 13.04
CA ASN A 191 -7.71 1.62 13.10
C ASN A 191 -7.87 0.53 12.02
N ASN A 192 -6.78 -0.06 11.54
CA ASN A 192 -6.84 -1.16 10.59
C ASN A 192 -6.94 -2.51 11.30
N THR A 193 -7.57 -3.48 10.66
CA THR A 193 -7.50 -4.89 11.01
C THR A 193 -6.50 -5.55 10.07
N ILE A 194 -5.43 -6.14 10.62
CA ILE A 194 -4.34 -6.74 9.86
C ILE A 194 -4.13 -8.15 10.39
N SER A 195 -4.60 -9.15 9.65
CA SER A 195 -4.74 -10.49 10.21
C SER A 195 -4.47 -11.62 9.22
N ASN A 196 -4.04 -12.76 9.78
CA ASN A 196 -3.91 -14.03 9.05
C ASN A 196 -3.01 -13.93 7.81
N ASN A 197 -2.08 -12.99 7.79
CA ASN A 197 -1.13 -12.88 6.69
C ASN A 197 -0.02 -13.92 6.87
N SER A 198 0.37 -14.59 5.80
CA SER A 198 1.15 -15.84 5.90
C SER A 198 2.61 -15.64 6.30
N GLU A 199 3.17 -14.43 6.17
CA GLU A 199 4.51 -14.10 6.67
C GLU A 199 4.47 -13.02 7.76
N TYR A 200 4.07 -11.78 7.45
CA TYR A 200 4.04 -10.69 8.41
C TYR A 200 2.76 -9.85 8.27
N ASN A 201 2.23 -9.41 9.38
CA ASN A 201 1.15 -8.41 9.36
C ASN A 201 1.68 -7.01 9.03
N ALA A 202 2.87 -6.64 9.54
CA ALA A 202 3.57 -5.44 9.10
C ALA A 202 5.06 -5.75 8.87
N TYR A 203 5.58 -5.31 7.72
CA TYR A 203 6.95 -5.58 7.31
C TYR A 203 7.60 -4.36 6.67
N SER A 204 8.80 -4.00 7.16
CA SER A 204 9.68 -3.05 6.47
C SER A 204 11.01 -3.68 6.10
N TYR A 205 11.62 -3.18 5.04
CA TYR A 205 12.96 -3.57 4.59
C TYR A 205 13.54 -2.48 3.68
N LEU A 206 14.86 -2.53 3.43
CA LEU A 206 15.54 -1.50 2.62
C LEU A 206 15.01 -1.46 1.17
N GLY A 207 14.68 -2.62 0.63
CA GLY A 207 14.36 -2.75 -0.79
C GLY A 207 15.61 -2.92 -1.65
N SER A 208 15.41 -3.25 -2.93
CA SER A 208 16.49 -3.39 -3.92
C SER A 208 16.57 -2.23 -4.88
N ASP A 209 15.56 -1.38 -4.90
CA ASP A 209 15.49 -0.23 -5.80
C ASP A 209 16.36 0.92 -5.28
N GLU A 210 16.94 1.66 -6.18
CA GLU A 210 17.67 2.87 -5.82
C GLU A 210 16.66 3.97 -5.42
N PRO A 211 16.82 4.57 -4.22
CA PRO A 211 15.93 5.63 -3.78
C PRO A 211 16.16 6.93 -4.55
N ASP A 212 15.07 7.59 -4.92
CA ASP A 212 15.13 8.90 -5.60
C ASP A 212 15.12 10.07 -4.59
N VAL A 213 14.52 9.90 -3.41
CA VAL A 213 14.31 10.96 -2.41
C VAL A 213 15.12 10.72 -1.14
N VAL A 214 14.91 9.61 -0.45
CA VAL A 214 15.61 9.27 0.79
C VAL A 214 16.86 8.47 0.48
N SER A 215 17.99 9.11 0.33
CA SER A 215 19.25 8.52 -0.14
C SER A 215 19.74 7.30 0.65
N SER A 216 19.32 7.14 1.91
CA SER A 216 19.63 5.95 2.71
C SER A 216 18.78 4.74 2.35
N GLY A 217 17.63 4.94 1.69
CA GLY A 217 16.60 3.95 1.45
C GLY A 217 15.90 3.44 2.72
N ARG A 218 16.26 3.96 3.92
CA ARG A 218 15.67 3.56 5.19
C ARG A 218 14.34 4.26 5.41
N SER A 219 13.31 3.49 5.71
CA SER A 219 11.99 4.04 6.04
C SER A 219 12.03 4.77 7.39
N GLN A 220 11.26 5.86 7.54
CA GLN A 220 11.36 6.74 8.71
C GLN A 220 9.99 7.17 9.24
N ASN A 221 9.89 7.30 10.57
CA ASN A 221 8.77 7.95 11.28
C ASN A 221 7.38 7.40 10.92
N ASN A 222 7.25 6.15 10.52
CA ASN A 222 5.94 5.57 10.24
C ASN A 222 5.23 5.21 11.55
N VAL A 223 3.94 5.49 11.64
CA VAL A 223 3.15 5.33 12.86
C VAL A 223 2.03 4.31 12.65
N PHE A 224 2.00 3.28 13.49
CA PHE A 224 0.90 2.33 13.59
C PHE A 224 0.13 2.60 14.89
N SER A 225 -1.11 3.06 14.80
CA SER A 225 -1.91 3.41 15.97
C SER A 225 -3.31 2.78 15.96
N GLN A 226 -3.71 2.23 17.09
CA GLN A 226 -5.05 1.66 17.28
C GLN A 226 -5.42 0.58 16.26
N ASN A 227 -4.43 -0.15 15.71
CA ASN A 227 -4.67 -1.28 14.83
C ASN A 227 -4.87 -2.57 15.63
N SER A 228 -5.55 -3.54 15.03
CA SER A 228 -5.61 -4.91 15.50
C SER A 228 -4.71 -5.79 14.63
N PHE A 229 -3.78 -6.51 15.27
CA PHE A 229 -2.89 -7.47 14.62
C PHE A 229 -3.17 -8.87 15.14
N SER A 230 -3.38 -9.85 14.26
CA SER A 230 -3.63 -11.22 14.69
C SER A 230 -3.22 -12.27 13.65
N GLY A 231 -3.06 -13.52 14.10
CA GLY A 231 -2.98 -14.70 13.24
C GLY A 231 -1.70 -14.89 12.43
N ALA A 232 -0.65 -14.09 12.65
CA ALA A 232 0.66 -14.29 12.03
C ALA A 232 1.72 -14.49 13.13
N GLU A 233 2.52 -15.55 13.06
CA GLU A 233 3.53 -15.89 14.07
C GLU A 233 4.59 -14.78 14.22
N GLU A 234 5.30 -14.42 13.17
CA GLU A 234 6.07 -13.16 13.14
C GLU A 234 5.15 -12.03 12.70
N THR A 235 4.41 -11.47 13.65
CA THR A 235 3.35 -10.50 13.31
C THR A 235 3.92 -9.17 12.82
N ILE A 236 5.04 -8.71 13.41
CA ILE A 236 5.72 -7.47 13.03
C ILE A 236 7.20 -7.75 12.76
N LYS A 237 7.71 -7.26 11.63
CA LYS A 237 9.14 -7.19 11.36
C LYS A 237 9.52 -5.83 10.81
N ILE A 238 10.13 -5.02 11.65
CA ILE A 238 10.69 -3.72 11.26
C ILE A 238 12.18 -3.88 11.03
N LYS A 239 12.57 -3.83 9.77
CA LYS A 239 13.95 -3.99 9.35
C LYS A 239 14.42 -2.76 8.58
N GLU A 240 15.61 -2.26 8.93
CA GLU A 240 16.24 -1.13 8.24
C GLU A 240 15.33 0.10 8.14
N ALA A 241 14.67 0.43 9.26
CA ALA A 241 13.78 1.57 9.40
C ALA A 241 14.02 2.26 10.76
N ASP A 242 13.79 3.55 10.82
CA ASP A 242 14.05 4.36 12.01
C ASP A 242 12.79 5.12 12.43
N GLY A 243 12.60 5.30 13.76
CA GLY A 243 11.50 6.07 14.31
C GLY A 243 10.11 5.48 14.08
N THR A 244 10.00 4.16 13.81
CA THR A 244 8.69 3.52 13.66
C THR A 244 8.00 3.41 15.02
N GLN A 245 6.73 3.79 15.09
CA GLN A 245 5.97 3.80 16.33
C GLN A 245 4.77 2.87 16.26
N PHE A 246 4.55 2.11 17.34
CA PHE A 246 3.36 1.28 17.56
C PHE A 246 2.63 1.78 18.81
N LEU A 247 1.49 2.45 18.64
CA LEU A 247 0.78 3.16 19.69
C LEU A 247 -0.64 2.59 19.86
N ASP A 248 -0.97 2.17 21.07
CA ASP A 248 -2.32 1.73 21.46
C ASP A 248 -2.91 0.63 20.55
N ASN A 249 -2.06 -0.24 19.98
CA ASN A 249 -2.51 -1.36 19.15
C ASN A 249 -2.95 -2.55 20.02
N ILE A 250 -3.76 -3.42 19.43
CA ILE A 250 -4.19 -4.69 20.01
C ILE A 250 -3.48 -5.81 19.27
N PHE A 251 -2.82 -6.71 20.00
CA PHE A 251 -2.17 -7.90 19.48
C PHE A 251 -2.90 -9.15 19.98
N GLU A 252 -3.24 -10.04 19.07
CA GLU A 252 -3.89 -11.31 19.40
C GLU A 252 -3.16 -12.45 18.70
N VAL A 253 -2.91 -13.54 19.40
CA VAL A 253 -2.26 -14.73 18.84
C VAL A 253 -3.09 -15.30 17.68
N GLY A 254 -4.40 -15.29 17.80
CA GLY A 254 -5.29 -15.85 16.80
C GLY A 254 -5.05 -17.37 16.62
N ASP A 255 -4.86 -17.80 15.38
CA ASP A 255 -4.54 -19.18 15.03
C ASP A 255 -3.03 -19.48 14.96
N ALA A 256 -2.17 -18.50 15.31
CA ALA A 256 -0.72 -18.67 15.35
C ALA A 256 -0.26 -19.38 16.64
N ASP A 257 0.94 -19.98 16.60
CA ASP A 257 1.55 -20.64 17.76
C ASP A 257 2.17 -19.64 18.76
N GLY A 258 2.17 -18.35 18.45
CA GLY A 258 2.72 -17.27 19.26
C GLY A 258 2.73 -15.94 18.53
N LEU A 259 3.24 -14.90 19.18
CA LEU A 259 3.40 -13.57 18.62
C LEU A 259 4.85 -13.14 18.67
N VAL A 260 5.43 -12.78 17.54
CA VAL A 260 6.78 -12.23 17.47
C VAL A 260 6.75 -10.82 16.89
N VAL A 261 7.30 -9.86 17.63
CA VAL A 261 7.63 -8.51 17.12
C VAL A 261 9.15 -8.43 17.03
N ARG A 262 9.66 -8.10 15.85
CA ARG A 262 11.10 -8.04 15.58
C ARG A 262 11.50 -6.68 15.06
N PHE A 263 12.55 -6.12 15.67
CA PHE A 263 13.32 -4.98 15.17
C PHE A 263 14.72 -5.46 14.74
N ASP A 264 15.11 -5.19 13.49
CA ASP A 264 16.35 -5.65 12.89
C ASP A 264 17.07 -4.48 12.20
N ASN A 265 18.21 -4.06 12.70
CA ASN A 265 18.91 -2.85 12.23
C ASN A 265 17.95 -1.64 12.11
N ALA A 266 17.18 -1.41 13.15
CA ALA A 266 16.12 -0.40 13.19
C ALA A 266 16.24 0.40 14.49
N THR A 267 16.32 1.72 14.41
CA THR A 267 16.61 2.60 15.55
C THR A 267 15.48 3.57 15.87
N GLU A 268 15.49 4.13 17.08
CA GLU A 268 14.50 5.13 17.51
C GLU A 268 13.02 4.65 17.45
N ASN A 269 12.79 3.33 17.52
CA ASN A 269 11.45 2.76 17.47
C ASN A 269 10.77 2.84 18.85
N LEU A 270 9.43 2.94 18.83
CA LEU A 270 8.63 3.05 20.04
C LEU A 270 7.47 2.07 20.04
N MET A 271 7.24 1.39 21.17
CA MET A 271 5.98 0.68 21.45
C MET A 271 5.37 1.23 22.72
N GLN A 272 4.15 1.76 22.66
CA GLN A 272 3.49 2.37 23.82
C GLN A 272 1.98 2.08 23.82
N GLY A 273 1.44 1.74 24.99
CA GLY A 273 -0.01 1.54 25.19
C GLY A 273 -0.60 0.32 24.49
N ASN A 274 0.25 -0.56 23.89
CA ASN A 274 -0.23 -1.74 23.20
C ASN A 274 -0.72 -2.81 24.20
N THR A 275 -1.71 -3.59 23.78
CA THR A 275 -2.32 -4.67 24.60
C THR A 275 -2.20 -6.02 23.92
N GLY A 276 -2.39 -7.11 24.69
CA GLY A 276 -2.29 -8.48 24.18
C GLY A 276 -0.87 -9.04 24.14
N LEU A 277 0.09 -8.35 24.75
CA LEU A 277 1.49 -8.73 24.79
C LEU A 277 1.90 -9.40 26.14
N ASP A 278 0.94 -9.67 27.02
CA ASP A 278 1.21 -10.06 28.43
C ASP A 278 1.11 -11.55 28.72
N ASP A 279 0.65 -12.39 27.81
CA ASP A 279 0.22 -13.76 28.14
C ASP A 279 1.28 -14.85 27.93
N GLY A 280 2.55 -14.46 27.81
CA GLY A 280 3.69 -15.41 27.80
C GLY A 280 3.90 -16.12 26.45
N GLU A 281 3.09 -15.83 25.47
CA GLU A 281 3.22 -16.29 24.08
C GLU A 281 3.84 -15.21 23.19
N PHE A 282 4.18 -14.06 23.76
CA PHE A 282 4.78 -12.94 23.07
C PHE A 282 6.32 -12.97 23.17
N GLU A 283 7.01 -12.75 22.06
CA GLU A 283 8.45 -12.60 22.00
C GLU A 283 8.85 -11.31 21.27
N LEU A 284 9.58 -10.43 21.97
CA LEU A 284 10.25 -9.27 21.37
C LEU A 284 11.68 -9.64 20.97
N LYS A 285 12.02 -9.50 19.69
CA LYS A 285 13.37 -9.73 19.16
C LYS A 285 13.99 -8.41 18.71
N VAL A 286 15.19 -8.12 19.20
CA VAL A 286 15.95 -6.92 18.85
C VAL A 286 17.32 -7.38 18.31
N ASP A 287 17.51 -7.26 17.02
CA ASP A 287 18.67 -7.79 16.29
C ASP A 287 19.49 -6.67 15.62
N ASN A 288 20.79 -6.93 15.41
CA ASN A 288 21.66 -6.11 14.55
C ASN A 288 21.65 -4.60 14.85
N ASP A 289 22.08 -4.21 16.06
CA ASP A 289 22.15 -2.80 16.48
C ASP A 289 20.80 -2.05 16.50
N ALA A 290 19.69 -2.78 16.48
CA ALA A 290 18.38 -2.18 16.65
C ALA A 290 18.23 -1.57 18.04
N CYS A 291 17.50 -0.48 18.11
CA CYS A 291 17.20 0.23 19.33
C CYS A 291 15.68 0.44 19.47
N PHE A 292 15.18 0.19 20.64
CA PHE A 292 13.77 0.19 20.94
C PHE A 292 13.52 0.92 22.25
N ASP A 293 12.60 1.87 22.26
CA ASP A 293 12.07 2.50 23.46
C ASP A 293 10.69 1.91 23.76
N GLY A 294 10.48 1.49 24.99
CA GLY A 294 9.27 0.82 25.42
C GLY A 294 8.67 1.51 26.65
N ASP A 295 7.37 1.42 26.77
CA ASP A 295 6.64 1.85 27.96
C ASP A 295 6.85 0.81 29.07
N SER A 296 7.28 1.30 30.25
CA SER A 296 7.44 0.46 31.45
C SER A 296 6.14 -0.21 31.90
N ASP A 297 4.99 0.31 31.48
CA ASP A 297 3.69 -0.26 31.82
C ASP A 297 3.33 -1.46 30.93
N SER A 298 3.99 -1.64 29.77
CA SER A 298 3.84 -2.82 28.89
C SER A 298 4.76 -3.99 29.26
N GLY A 299 5.60 -3.84 30.28
CA GLY A 299 6.52 -4.89 30.74
C GLY A 299 7.79 -5.04 29.89
N TYR A 300 8.04 -4.14 28.96
CA TYR A 300 9.25 -4.16 28.12
C TYR A 300 10.30 -3.19 28.63
N GLU A 301 11.49 -3.70 28.90
CA GLU A 301 12.64 -2.86 29.22
C GLU A 301 13.18 -2.23 27.92
N PRO A 302 13.49 -0.93 27.92
CA PRO A 302 14.12 -0.28 26.78
C PRO A 302 15.43 -0.97 26.44
N VAL A 303 15.67 -1.24 25.17
CA VAL A 303 16.92 -1.83 24.67
C VAL A 303 17.57 -0.82 23.73
N CYS A 304 18.35 0.08 24.28
CA CYS A 304 19.24 1.00 23.55
C CYS A 304 20.60 1.09 24.25
#